data_1b8dc3afa5197073ffd9fdf018b4451b
#
_entry.id   1b8dc3afa5197073ffd9fdf018b4451b
#
_cell.length_a   1.000
_cell.length_b   1.000
_cell.length_c   1.000
_cell.angle_alpha   90.00
_cell.angle_beta   90.00
_cell.angle_gamma   90.00
#
_symmetry.space_group_name_H-M   'P 1'
#
loop_
_entity.id
_entity.type
_entity.pdbx_description
1 polymer ?
#
loop_
_entity_poly.entity_id
_entity_poly.type
_entity_poly.pdbx_seq_one_letter_code
_entity_poly.pdbx_strand_id
1 'polypeptide(L)'
;LSFFLTLVLTAALLCPAALAVNETAVKDRNWVYITLDPGHGGDGAGGNDSGAVNEKYGYQEADLVLKIGLYLKEELETYRNVHVDMTRSDSYGTSATAPLSKVENRVLFAAGQHSDVLVSLHLNSSPSQSARGAEVLVSNGNYRPEIAKVLDGVGTNILMQLKNLG
;
A
#
# COMPACT_ATOMS: atom_id res chain seq x y z
N LEU A 1 9.69 20.47 7.97
CA LEU A 1 9.72 19.11 7.46
C LEU A 1 9.01 19.13 6.10
N SER A 2 9.66 18.68 5.06
CA SER A 2 9.06 18.49 3.74
C SER A 2 8.58 17.05 3.63
N PHE A 3 7.34 16.84 3.23
CA PHE A 3 6.80 15.51 2.98
C PHE A 3 7.03 15.11 1.54
N PHE A 4 7.40 13.85 1.32
CA PHE A 4 7.48 13.21 0.01
C PHE A 4 6.47 12.08 -0.06
N LEU A 5 5.82 11.93 -1.17
CA LEU A 5 4.99 10.76 -1.41
C LEU A 5 5.89 9.57 -1.77
N THR A 6 5.93 8.57 -0.90
CA THR A 6 6.53 7.27 -1.20
C THR A 6 5.42 6.28 -1.44
N LEU A 7 5.33 5.80 -2.66
CA LEU A 7 4.45 4.71 -3.01
C LEU A 7 5.26 3.42 -3.01
N VAL A 8 5.08 2.59 -1.99
CA VAL A 8 5.69 1.26 -1.94
C VAL A 8 4.77 0.29 -2.66
N LEU A 9 5.10 -0.02 -3.89
CA LEU A 9 4.43 -1.06 -4.65
C LEU A 9 5.08 -2.41 -4.29
N THR A 10 4.55 -3.07 -3.28
CA THR A 10 4.96 -4.42 -2.95
C THR A 10 4.01 -5.40 -3.63
N ALA A 11 4.48 -6.14 -4.62
CA ALA A 11 3.81 -7.38 -4.96
C ALA A 11 4.04 -8.31 -3.77
N ALA A 12 2.99 -8.59 -3.02
CA ALA A 12 3.01 -9.65 -2.03
C ALA A 12 3.21 -10.97 -2.78
N LEU A 13 4.46 -11.34 -2.97
CA LEU A 13 4.82 -12.66 -3.42
C LEU A 13 4.61 -13.58 -2.26
N LEU A 14 3.52 -14.30 -2.32
CA LEU A 14 3.17 -15.35 -1.40
C LEU A 14 4.33 -16.30 -1.20
N CYS A 15 4.81 -16.40 0.02
CA CYS A 15 5.65 -17.51 0.46
C CYS A 15 4.94 -18.82 0.09
N PRO A 16 5.58 -19.77 -0.60
CA PRO A 16 4.96 -21.04 -0.96
C PRO A 16 4.42 -21.83 0.24
N ALA A 17 4.87 -21.53 1.46
CA ALA A 17 4.30 -22.09 2.69
C ALA A 17 2.90 -21.56 3.04
N ALA A 18 2.46 -20.43 2.46
CA ALA A 18 1.10 -19.92 2.60
C ALA A 18 0.15 -20.45 1.52
N LEU A 19 0.66 -21.20 0.53
CA LEU A 19 -0.12 -21.78 -0.56
C LEU A 19 -0.87 -23.07 -0.19
N ALA A 20 -0.90 -23.47 1.08
CA ALA A 20 -1.86 -24.46 1.56
C ALA A 20 -3.28 -23.86 1.74
N VAL A 21 -3.55 -22.70 1.17
CA VAL A 21 -4.89 -22.13 1.08
C VAL A 21 -5.63 -22.83 -0.07
N ASN A 22 -6.62 -23.57 0.34
CA ASN A 22 -7.64 -24.26 -0.43
C ASN A 22 -7.80 -23.71 -1.87
N GLU A 23 -7.41 -24.49 -2.89
CA GLU A 23 -7.50 -24.17 -4.31
C GLU A 23 -8.93 -23.93 -4.83
N THR A 24 -9.93 -23.84 -3.96
CA THR A 24 -11.34 -23.79 -4.33
C THR A 24 -11.91 -22.38 -4.56
N ALA A 25 -11.19 -21.31 -4.22
CA ALA A 25 -11.55 -19.98 -4.66
C ALA A 25 -10.90 -19.69 -6.01
N VAL A 26 -11.48 -20.20 -7.08
CA VAL A 26 -11.09 -19.80 -8.44
C VAL A 26 -11.38 -18.30 -8.56
N LYS A 27 -10.33 -17.49 -8.44
CA LYS A 27 -10.42 -16.07 -8.82
C LYS A 27 -11.01 -15.98 -10.22
N ASP A 28 -12.02 -15.15 -10.39
CA ASP A 28 -12.44 -14.80 -11.75
C ASP A 28 -11.26 -14.05 -12.39
N ARG A 29 -10.57 -14.70 -13.33
CA ARG A 29 -9.39 -14.17 -14.02
C ARG A 29 -9.66 -12.87 -14.80
N ASN A 30 -10.93 -12.50 -14.93
CA ASN A 30 -11.34 -11.24 -15.52
C ASN A 30 -11.30 -10.07 -14.54
N TRP A 31 -11.06 -10.32 -13.25
CA TRP A 31 -10.95 -9.31 -12.21
C TRP A 31 -9.52 -9.06 -11.80
N VAL A 32 -9.21 -7.81 -11.46
CA VAL A 32 -7.96 -7.40 -10.81
C VAL A 32 -8.27 -7.10 -9.34
N TYR A 33 -7.57 -7.76 -8.46
CA TYR A 33 -7.68 -7.61 -7.01
C TYR A 33 -6.51 -6.81 -6.48
N ILE A 34 -6.80 -5.67 -5.88
CA ILE A 34 -5.80 -4.75 -5.34
C ILE A 34 -6.00 -4.64 -3.83
N THR A 35 -4.93 -4.76 -3.06
CA THR A 35 -4.94 -4.34 -1.66
C THR A 35 -4.22 -3.01 -1.53
N LEU A 36 -4.90 -2.00 -1.01
CA LEU A 36 -4.29 -0.76 -0.59
C LEU A 36 -3.88 -0.87 0.88
N ASP A 37 -2.69 -0.44 1.17
CA ASP A 37 -2.10 -0.45 2.51
C ASP A 37 -1.71 0.97 2.93
N PRO A 38 -2.64 1.76 3.48
CA PRO A 38 -2.29 3.04 4.11
C PRO A 38 -1.34 2.79 5.28
N GLY A 39 -0.09 3.23 5.16
CA GLY A 39 0.94 3.01 6.17
C GLY A 39 0.58 3.57 7.54
N HIS A 40 1.31 3.14 8.58
CA HIS A 40 1.11 3.59 9.96
C HIS A 40 -0.30 3.29 10.51
N GLY A 41 -0.72 4.00 11.54
CA GLY A 41 -2.01 3.88 12.20
C GLY A 41 -1.92 3.26 13.59
N GLY A 42 -3.03 3.28 14.33
CA GLY A 42 -3.13 2.69 15.67
C GLY A 42 -3.30 1.17 15.61
N ASP A 43 -2.88 0.48 16.66
CA ASP A 43 -3.01 -0.98 16.78
C ASP A 43 -4.19 -1.44 17.66
N GLY A 44 -5.01 -0.48 18.11
CA GLY A 44 -6.15 -0.77 18.98
C GLY A 44 -5.77 -1.07 20.45
N ALA A 45 -4.49 -1.28 20.74
CA ALA A 45 -3.97 -1.58 22.07
C ALA A 45 -3.33 -0.35 22.77
N GLY A 46 -3.62 0.85 22.26
CA GLY A 46 -3.07 2.11 22.78
C GLY A 46 -1.75 2.54 22.15
N GLY A 47 -1.22 1.77 21.22
CA GLY A 47 -0.16 2.20 20.32
C GLY A 47 -0.73 3.04 19.18
N ASN A 48 -0.12 4.18 18.90
CA ASN A 48 -0.47 5.01 17.76
C ASN A 48 0.82 5.34 17.00
N ASP A 49 0.96 4.74 15.85
CA ASP A 49 2.04 5.05 14.91
C ASP A 49 1.54 6.14 13.96
N SER A 50 1.89 7.38 14.28
CA SER A 50 1.53 8.55 13.45
C SER A 50 2.31 8.65 12.15
N GLY A 51 3.42 7.88 12.01
CA GLY A 51 4.40 8.14 10.98
C GLY A 51 5.06 9.50 11.15
N ALA A 52 5.43 10.14 10.05
CA ALA A 52 5.99 11.48 10.06
C ALA A 52 4.94 12.51 10.50
N VAL A 53 5.38 13.49 11.30
CA VAL A 53 4.52 14.57 11.84
C VAL A 53 5.02 15.92 11.37
N ASN A 54 4.12 16.73 10.86
CA ASN A 54 4.35 18.15 10.61
C ASN A 54 3.69 18.98 11.71
N GLU A 55 4.43 19.29 12.76
CA GLU A 55 3.91 20.03 13.92
C GLU A 55 3.37 21.41 13.57
N LYS A 56 3.96 22.08 12.59
CA LYS A 56 3.54 23.42 12.15
C LYS A 56 2.11 23.46 11.65
N TYR A 57 1.68 22.41 10.98
CA TYR A 57 0.35 22.32 10.35
C TYR A 57 -0.55 21.27 11.01
N GLY A 58 -0.05 20.53 12.00
CA GLY A 58 -0.80 19.49 12.70
C GLY A 58 -1.10 18.27 11.85
N TYR A 59 -0.33 17.99 10.79
CA TYR A 59 -0.53 16.84 9.95
C TYR A 59 0.27 15.64 10.42
N GLN A 60 -0.36 14.47 10.38
CA GLN A 60 0.27 13.17 10.61
C GLN A 60 0.23 12.35 9.31
N GLU A 61 1.31 11.63 9.02
CA GLU A 61 1.38 10.77 7.84
C GLU A 61 0.25 9.76 7.80
N ALA A 62 -0.02 9.08 8.94
CA ALA A 62 -1.07 8.08 9.05
C ALA A 62 -2.44 8.58 8.58
N ASP A 63 -2.81 9.83 8.92
CA ASP A 63 -4.09 10.41 8.53
C ASP A 63 -4.13 10.77 7.05
N LEU A 64 -3.01 11.27 6.54
CA LEU A 64 -2.92 11.68 5.13
C LEU A 64 -2.95 10.48 4.19
N VAL A 65 -2.16 9.44 4.49
CA VAL A 65 -2.14 8.23 3.64
C VAL A 65 -3.45 7.45 3.70
N LEU A 66 -4.15 7.49 4.85
CA LEU A 66 -5.50 6.93 4.94
C LEU A 66 -6.47 7.65 4.00
N LYS A 67 -6.48 8.99 4.01
CA LYS A 67 -7.32 9.78 3.10
C LYS A 67 -6.98 9.51 1.63
N ILE A 68 -5.70 9.46 1.29
CA ILE A 68 -5.24 9.12 -0.06
C ILE A 68 -5.74 7.72 -0.44
N GLY A 69 -5.60 6.74 0.45
CA GLY A 69 -6.05 5.36 0.22
C GLY A 69 -7.55 5.25 -0.01
N LEU A 70 -8.36 5.98 0.78
CA LEU A 70 -9.81 6.00 0.61
C LEU A 70 -10.23 6.59 -0.73
N TYR A 71 -9.66 7.73 -1.13
CA TYR A 71 -9.92 8.33 -2.45
C TYR A 71 -9.46 7.42 -3.59
N LEU A 72 -8.29 6.80 -3.44
CA LEU A 72 -7.76 5.89 -4.45
C LEU A 72 -8.65 4.64 -4.60
N LYS A 73 -9.17 4.11 -3.49
CA LYS A 73 -10.14 3.01 -3.52
C LYS A 73 -11.39 3.41 -4.31
N GLU A 74 -11.99 4.55 -3.97
CA GLU A 74 -13.18 5.07 -4.64
C GLU A 74 -12.94 5.20 -6.15
N GLU A 75 -11.82 5.77 -6.56
CA GLU A 75 -11.46 5.94 -7.97
C GLU A 75 -11.24 4.60 -8.68
N LEU A 76 -10.47 3.69 -8.07
CA LEU A 76 -10.16 2.39 -8.67
C LEU A 76 -11.41 1.53 -8.86
N GLU A 77 -12.37 1.58 -7.94
CA GLU A 77 -13.63 0.82 -8.05
C GLU A 77 -14.59 1.36 -9.11
N THR A 78 -14.30 2.52 -9.73
CA THR A 78 -15.03 2.98 -10.93
C THR A 78 -14.69 2.16 -12.16
N TYR A 79 -13.53 1.51 -12.18
CA TYR A 79 -13.10 0.67 -13.30
C TYR A 79 -13.77 -0.69 -13.24
N ARG A 80 -14.23 -1.17 -14.41
CA ARG A 80 -14.84 -2.50 -14.51
C ARG A 80 -13.82 -3.56 -14.11
N ASN A 81 -14.28 -4.54 -13.36
CA ASN A 81 -13.48 -5.70 -12.97
C ASN A 81 -12.27 -5.35 -12.08
N VAL A 82 -12.35 -4.28 -11.31
CA VAL A 82 -11.40 -3.95 -10.25
C VAL A 82 -12.09 -4.13 -8.90
N HIS A 83 -11.44 -4.84 -8.01
CA HIS A 83 -11.85 -4.98 -6.61
C HIS A 83 -10.72 -4.48 -5.70
N VAL A 84 -11.08 -3.67 -4.71
CA VAL A 84 -10.10 -3.05 -3.82
C VAL A 84 -10.38 -3.38 -2.37
N ASP A 85 -9.46 -4.09 -1.74
CA ASP A 85 -9.39 -4.26 -0.30
C ASP A 85 -8.45 -3.23 0.33
N MET A 86 -8.62 -2.97 1.63
CA MET A 86 -7.73 -2.09 2.38
C MET A 86 -7.27 -2.77 3.67
N THR A 87 -5.99 -2.61 4.03
CA THR A 87 -5.48 -3.12 5.31
C THR A 87 -6.07 -2.39 6.50
N ARG A 88 -6.51 -1.15 6.32
CA ARG A 88 -7.29 -0.36 7.25
C ARG A 88 -8.15 0.66 6.52
N SER A 89 -9.33 0.93 7.05
CA SER A 89 -10.27 1.95 6.54
C SER A 89 -10.53 3.08 7.54
N ASP A 90 -9.89 3.01 8.69
CA ASP A 90 -9.94 4.00 9.78
C ASP A 90 -8.54 4.15 10.41
N SER A 91 -8.48 4.73 11.61
CA SER A 91 -7.22 4.88 12.35
C SER A 91 -6.66 3.56 12.89
N TYR A 92 -7.44 2.49 12.87
CA TYR A 92 -7.10 1.19 13.43
C TYR A 92 -7.15 0.11 12.34
N GLY A 93 -6.43 -0.97 12.53
CA GLY A 93 -6.54 -2.13 11.65
C GLY A 93 -7.79 -2.96 11.92
N THR A 94 -8.07 -3.89 11.04
CA THR A 94 -9.03 -4.94 11.27
C THR A 94 -8.46 -6.00 12.21
N SER A 95 -9.28 -6.94 12.66
CA SER A 95 -8.79 -8.09 13.44
C SER A 95 -7.75 -8.93 12.68
N ALA A 96 -7.77 -8.89 11.35
CA ALA A 96 -6.83 -9.61 10.50
C ALA A 96 -5.50 -8.84 10.30
N THR A 97 -5.50 -7.52 10.46
CA THR A 97 -4.31 -6.66 10.23
C THR A 97 -3.71 -6.12 11.51
N ALA A 98 -4.43 -6.18 12.63
CA ALA A 98 -3.93 -5.70 13.92
C ALA A 98 -2.91 -6.67 14.55
N PRO A 99 -1.86 -6.17 15.23
CA PRO A 99 -1.48 -4.77 15.24
C PRO A 99 -0.88 -4.32 13.92
N LEU A 100 -1.24 -3.12 13.47
CA LEU A 100 -0.76 -2.54 12.20
C LEU A 100 0.76 -2.32 12.16
N SER A 101 1.42 -2.25 13.31
CA SER A 101 2.88 -2.17 13.42
C SER A 101 3.60 -3.43 12.92
N LYS A 102 2.89 -4.56 12.82
CA LYS A 102 3.43 -5.79 12.23
C LYS A 102 3.16 -5.82 10.73
N VAL A 103 4.16 -5.47 9.95
CA VAL A 103 4.08 -5.46 8.48
C VAL A 103 3.64 -6.83 7.93
N GLU A 104 4.04 -7.92 8.58
CA GLU A 104 3.62 -9.28 8.20
C GLU A 104 2.09 -9.44 8.19
N ASN A 105 1.38 -8.84 9.15
CA ASN A 105 -0.08 -8.94 9.20
C ASN A 105 -0.72 -8.30 7.97
N ARG A 106 -0.18 -7.17 7.50
CA ARG A 106 -0.65 -6.46 6.30
C ARG A 106 -0.42 -7.30 5.05
N VAL A 107 0.76 -7.92 4.95
CA VAL A 107 1.11 -8.81 3.83
C VAL A 107 0.25 -10.07 3.85
N LEU A 108 0.06 -10.70 5.02
CA LEU A 108 -0.79 -11.88 5.18
C LEU A 108 -2.26 -11.56 4.86
N PHE A 109 -2.74 -10.37 5.23
CA PHE A 109 -4.07 -9.92 4.85
C PHE A 109 -4.21 -9.85 3.33
N ALA A 110 -3.31 -9.15 2.62
CA ALA A 110 -3.32 -9.08 1.17
C ALA A 110 -3.26 -10.46 0.50
N ALA A 111 -2.44 -11.35 1.07
CA ALA A 111 -2.37 -12.75 0.64
C ALA A 111 -3.69 -13.48 0.82
N GLY A 112 -4.35 -13.29 1.96
CA GLY A 112 -5.67 -13.88 2.26
C GLY A 112 -6.78 -13.36 1.36
N GLN A 113 -6.67 -12.09 0.92
CA GLN A 113 -7.57 -11.50 -0.10
C GLN A 113 -7.22 -11.94 -1.53
N HIS A 114 -6.21 -12.76 -1.71
CA HIS A 114 -5.72 -13.18 -3.03
C HIS A 114 -5.39 -12.01 -3.96
N SER A 115 -4.84 -10.92 -3.42
CA SER A 115 -4.52 -9.72 -4.17
C SER A 115 -3.48 -9.98 -5.27
N ASP A 116 -3.73 -9.42 -6.44
CA ASP A 116 -2.76 -9.42 -7.54
C ASP A 116 -1.64 -8.42 -7.26
N VAL A 117 -2.00 -7.31 -6.58
CA VAL A 117 -1.08 -6.22 -6.22
C VAL A 117 -1.38 -5.73 -4.82
N LEU A 118 -0.34 -5.54 -4.02
CA LEU A 118 -0.36 -4.78 -2.77
C LEU A 118 0.31 -3.42 -3.02
N VAL A 119 -0.41 -2.33 -2.74
CA VAL A 119 0.07 -0.96 -2.87
C VAL A 119 0.15 -0.34 -1.49
N SER A 120 1.35 -0.15 -0.95
CA SER A 120 1.55 0.54 0.33
C SER A 120 1.79 2.02 0.10
N LEU A 121 1.08 2.85 0.86
CA LEU A 121 1.08 4.31 0.74
C LEU A 121 1.81 4.91 1.95
N HIS A 122 2.84 5.68 1.68
CA HIS A 122 3.63 6.37 2.68
C HIS A 122 3.95 7.81 2.27
N LEU A 123 4.29 8.65 3.25
CA LEU A 123 4.85 9.97 3.05
C LEU A 123 6.22 10.03 3.70
N ASN A 124 7.27 10.17 2.90
CA ASN A 124 8.60 10.38 3.43
C ASN A 124 8.72 11.74 4.09
N SER A 125 9.62 11.83 5.06
CA SER A 125 10.01 13.09 5.66
C SER A 125 11.52 13.32 5.53
N SER A 126 11.92 14.58 5.44
CA SER A 126 13.33 14.97 5.40
C SER A 126 13.55 16.22 6.22
N PRO A 127 14.69 16.33 6.92
CA PRO A 127 15.11 17.60 7.53
C PRO A 127 15.44 18.66 6.48
N SER A 128 15.75 18.27 5.25
CA SER A 128 16.02 19.20 4.15
C SER A 128 14.74 19.72 3.54
N GLN A 129 14.57 21.05 3.53
CA GLN A 129 13.43 21.70 2.90
C GLN A 129 13.45 21.62 1.37
N SER A 130 14.60 21.30 0.76
CA SER A 130 14.73 21.10 -0.68
C SER A 130 14.30 19.72 -1.14
N ALA A 131 14.17 18.79 -0.21
CA ALA A 131 13.77 17.44 -0.53
C ALA A 131 12.27 17.43 -0.91
N ARG A 132 11.97 16.96 -2.12
CA ARG A 132 10.61 16.89 -2.69
C ARG A 132 10.56 15.86 -3.81
N GLY A 133 9.38 15.46 -4.19
CA GLY A 133 9.12 14.55 -5.29
C GLY A 133 8.33 13.33 -4.85
N ALA A 134 8.24 12.36 -5.72
CA ALA A 134 7.63 11.06 -5.45
C ALA A 134 8.61 9.96 -5.81
N GLU A 135 8.53 8.86 -5.09
CA GLU A 135 9.26 7.64 -5.42
C GLU A 135 8.31 6.44 -5.39
N VAL A 136 8.61 5.44 -6.20
CA VAL A 136 7.92 4.16 -6.19
C VAL A 136 8.96 3.08 -5.98
N LEU A 137 8.80 2.28 -4.92
CA LEU A 137 9.64 1.14 -4.62
C LEU A 137 8.97 -0.12 -5.16
N VAL A 138 9.70 -0.88 -5.95
CA VAL A 138 9.24 -2.15 -6.51
C VAL A 138 10.18 -3.28 -6.14
N SER A 139 9.69 -4.53 -6.22
CA SER A 139 10.56 -5.70 -6.00
C SER A 139 11.73 -5.69 -6.98
N ASN A 140 12.94 -5.96 -6.47
CA ASN A 140 14.17 -6.01 -7.26
C ASN A 140 14.30 -7.26 -8.18
N GLY A 141 13.32 -8.15 -8.16
CA GLY A 141 13.28 -9.32 -9.04
C GLY A 141 14.13 -10.51 -8.59
N ASN A 142 14.82 -10.44 -7.46
CA ASN A 142 15.68 -11.56 -7.01
C ASN A 142 14.88 -12.82 -6.73
N TYR A 143 13.62 -12.69 -6.30
CA TYR A 143 12.77 -13.82 -5.97
C TYR A 143 11.85 -14.24 -7.12
N ARG A 144 11.27 -13.27 -7.83
CA ARG A 144 10.35 -13.53 -8.96
C ARG A 144 10.58 -12.53 -10.09
N PRO A 145 11.58 -12.79 -10.93
CA PRO A 145 11.99 -11.83 -11.98
C PRO A 145 10.89 -11.56 -13.02
N GLU A 146 10.01 -12.53 -13.25
CA GLU A 146 8.89 -12.39 -14.18
C GLU A 146 7.86 -11.33 -13.71
N ILE A 147 7.71 -11.18 -12.40
CA ILE A 147 6.81 -10.18 -11.79
C ILE A 147 7.50 -8.83 -11.68
N ALA A 148 8.80 -8.81 -11.39
CA ALA A 148 9.56 -7.57 -11.24
C ALA A 148 9.42 -6.68 -12.47
N LYS A 149 9.47 -7.24 -13.68
CA LYS A 149 9.30 -6.49 -14.92
C LYS A 149 7.91 -5.84 -15.03
N VAL A 150 6.87 -6.53 -14.59
CA VAL A 150 5.50 -6.00 -14.58
C VAL A 150 5.40 -4.85 -13.58
N LEU A 151 5.95 -5.05 -12.36
CA LEU A 151 5.95 -4.03 -11.32
C LEU A 151 6.75 -2.79 -11.71
N ASP A 152 7.89 -2.96 -12.37
CA ASP A 152 8.68 -1.86 -12.89
C ASP A 152 7.88 -1.01 -13.89
N GLY A 153 7.14 -1.67 -14.79
CA GLY A 153 6.22 -1.00 -15.71
C GLY A 153 5.11 -0.23 -15.00
N VAL A 154 4.48 -0.84 -14.00
CA VAL A 154 3.44 -0.18 -13.20
C VAL A 154 4.02 1.00 -12.42
N GLY A 155 5.15 0.80 -11.73
CA GLY A 155 5.82 1.86 -10.96
C GLY A 155 6.25 3.03 -11.84
N THR A 156 6.80 2.76 -13.01
CA THR A 156 7.18 3.79 -13.99
C THR A 156 5.96 4.60 -14.44
N ASN A 157 4.85 3.94 -14.75
CA ASN A 157 3.61 4.62 -15.15
C ASN A 157 3.07 5.53 -14.03
N ILE A 158 3.08 5.06 -12.79
CA ILE A 158 2.67 5.86 -11.63
C ILE A 158 3.55 7.11 -11.51
N LEU A 159 4.87 6.96 -11.57
CA LEU A 159 5.81 8.09 -11.48
C LEU A 159 5.61 9.09 -12.63
N MET A 160 5.34 8.60 -13.84
CA MET A 160 5.05 9.49 -14.97
C MET A 160 3.78 10.31 -14.75
N GLN A 161 2.72 9.71 -14.21
CA GLN A 161 1.49 10.44 -13.91
C GLN A 161 1.70 11.45 -12.77
N LEU A 162 2.39 11.07 -11.71
CA LEU A 162 2.71 11.99 -10.61
C LEU A 162 3.57 13.17 -11.09
N LYS A 163 4.54 12.93 -11.98
CA LYS A 163 5.36 14.00 -12.59
C LYS A 163 4.52 14.97 -13.39
N ASN A 164 3.45 14.54 -14.04
CA ASN A 164 2.56 15.40 -14.84
C ASN A 164 1.68 16.30 -13.95
N LEU A 165 1.56 15.99 -12.67
CA LEU A 165 0.81 16.80 -11.71
C LEU A 165 1.66 17.94 -11.09
N GLY A 166 2.97 17.95 -11.29
CA GLY A 166 3.92 18.95 -10.77
C GLY A 166 4.97 18.30 -9.88
#